data_d2df63290e189cac0ad4a2ab0f9c53a2
#
_entry.id   d2df63290e189cac0ad4a2ab0f9c53a2
#
_cell.length_a   1.000
_cell.length_b   1.000
_cell.length_c   1.000
_cell.angle_alpha   90.00
_cell.angle_beta   90.00
_cell.angle_gamma   90.00
#
_symmetry.space_group_name_H-M   'P 1'
#
loop_
_entity.id
_entity.type
_entity.pdbx_description
1 polymer ?
#
loop_
_entity_poly.entity_id
_entity_poly.type
_entity_poly.pdbx_seq_one_letter_code
_entity_poly.pdbx_strand_id
1 'polypeptide(L)'
;MGATNVGLGSPTDAEAKVRAYFERFNETRESQLEALHPEINWHIRADLPGSHTLHGYEDVKRRDADWEQAFEALHLEPIELSAASGQTVVVVHFHGRLKGSEDIVDMNEVWVLGWRGDRIFETREYKNKVEALKAVEP
;
A
#
# COMPACT_ATOMS: atom_id res chain seq x y z
N MET A 1 -11.28 8.63 -26.94
CA MET A 1 -11.02 8.28 -26.54
C MET A 1 -10.26 7.91 -26.02
N GLY A 2 -9.96 7.90 -25.81
CA GLY A 2 -9.27 7.74 -25.22
C GLY A 2 -8.73 6.89 -24.84
N ALA A 3 -8.82 6.66 -24.91
CA ALA A 3 -8.35 6.06 -24.30
C ALA A 3 -7.73 5.06 -24.30
N THR A 4 -7.28 4.97 -24.76
CA THR A 4 -6.70 4.10 -24.67
C THR A 4 -5.93 3.58 -23.75
N ASN A 5 -6.38 3.15 -22.95
CA ASN A 5 -5.71 2.71 -21.80
C ASN A 5 -5.25 1.31 -21.97
N VAL A 6 -4.02 1.08 -21.65
CA VAL A 6 -3.41 -0.21 -21.76
C VAL A 6 -3.11 -0.64 -20.35
N GLY A 7 -3.56 -1.81 -19.94
CA GLY A 7 -3.44 -2.26 -18.57
C GLY A 7 -4.14 -1.26 -17.68
N LEU A 8 -3.41 -0.61 -16.81
CA LEU A 8 -3.95 0.43 -15.98
C LEU A 8 -3.57 1.78 -16.51
N GLY A 9 -3.76 2.02 -17.77
CA GLY A 9 -3.37 3.29 -18.34
C GLY A 9 -4.06 4.49 -17.76
N SER A 10 -5.24 4.30 -17.17
CA SER A 10 -6.03 5.39 -16.64
C SER A 10 -5.79 5.56 -15.14
N PRO A 11 -5.53 6.80 -14.67
CA PRO A 11 -5.46 7.03 -13.22
C PRO A 11 -6.75 6.63 -12.51
N THR A 12 -7.90 6.76 -13.16
CA THR A 12 -9.18 6.37 -12.56
C THR A 12 -9.23 4.86 -12.30
N ASP A 13 -8.71 4.07 -13.24
CA ASP A 13 -8.67 2.62 -13.05
C ASP A 13 -7.74 2.24 -11.90
N ALA A 14 -6.58 2.89 -11.83
CA ALA A 14 -5.64 2.64 -10.76
C ALA A 14 -6.25 3.01 -9.42
N GLU A 15 -6.92 4.16 -9.34
CA GLU A 15 -7.55 4.58 -8.10
C GLU A 15 -8.63 3.60 -7.66
N ALA A 16 -9.46 3.14 -8.59
CA ALA A 16 -10.51 2.19 -8.26
C ALA A 16 -9.93 0.88 -7.72
N LYS A 17 -8.86 0.40 -8.31
CA LYS A 17 -8.21 -0.82 -7.86
C LYS A 17 -7.59 -0.65 -6.48
N VAL A 18 -6.98 0.50 -6.22
CA VAL A 18 -6.38 0.76 -4.92
C VAL A 18 -7.45 0.83 -3.84
N ARG A 19 -8.56 1.52 -4.11
CA ARG A 19 -9.64 1.60 -3.13
C ARG A 19 -10.23 0.23 -2.84
N ALA A 20 -10.41 -0.59 -3.87
CA ALA A 20 -10.92 -1.95 -3.69
C ALA A 20 -9.94 -2.80 -2.87
N TYR A 21 -8.65 -2.62 -3.08
CA TYR A 21 -7.63 -3.33 -2.31
C TYR A 21 -7.76 -3.04 -0.82
N PHE A 22 -7.85 -1.75 -0.46
CA PHE A 22 -7.95 -1.38 0.95
C PHE A 22 -9.28 -1.81 1.55
N GLU A 23 -10.36 -1.71 0.79
CA GLU A 23 -11.66 -2.13 1.27
C GLU A 23 -11.65 -3.63 1.63
N ARG A 24 -11.10 -4.45 0.74
CA ARG A 24 -11.02 -5.88 1.00
C ARG A 24 -10.04 -6.19 2.12
N PHE A 25 -8.93 -5.47 2.20
CA PHE A 25 -8.01 -5.67 3.30
C PHE A 25 -8.71 -5.41 4.64
N ASN A 26 -9.48 -4.33 4.71
CA ASN A 26 -10.17 -4.00 5.96
C ASN A 26 -11.22 -5.04 6.33
N GLU A 27 -11.79 -5.73 5.35
CA GLU A 27 -12.77 -6.78 5.61
C GLU A 27 -12.10 -8.08 6.06
N THR A 28 -10.97 -8.41 5.49
CA THR A 28 -10.35 -9.73 5.68
C THR A 28 -9.08 -9.68 6.51
N ARG A 29 -8.47 -8.53 6.63
CA ARG A 29 -7.16 -8.34 7.27
C ARG A 29 -6.04 -9.06 6.50
N GLU A 30 -6.28 -9.37 5.24
CA GLU A 30 -5.31 -10.01 4.36
C GLU A 30 -5.11 -9.21 3.10
N SER A 31 -3.86 -9.10 2.67
CA SER A 31 -3.54 -8.46 1.40
C SER A 31 -4.15 -9.24 0.26
N GLN A 32 -4.65 -8.51 -0.75
CA GLN A 32 -5.32 -9.12 -1.89
C GLN A 32 -4.27 -9.51 -2.91
N LEU A 33 -3.83 -10.76 -2.88
CA LEU A 33 -2.70 -11.22 -3.69
C LEU A 33 -2.97 -11.09 -5.19
N GLU A 34 -4.24 -11.19 -5.59
CA GLU A 34 -4.55 -11.05 -7.01
C GLU A 34 -4.32 -9.62 -7.51
N ALA A 35 -4.25 -8.65 -6.62
CA ALA A 35 -3.93 -7.27 -6.98
C ALA A 35 -2.43 -7.01 -7.01
N LEU A 36 -1.65 -7.95 -6.50
CA LEU A 36 -0.21 -7.83 -6.40
C LEU A 36 0.46 -8.74 -7.41
N HIS A 37 1.56 -8.27 -7.99
CA HIS A 37 2.36 -9.11 -8.88
C HIS A 37 3.07 -10.18 -8.04
N PRO A 38 3.22 -11.43 -8.55
CA PRO A 38 3.92 -12.47 -7.79
C PRO A 38 5.35 -12.11 -7.40
N GLU A 39 5.98 -11.20 -8.16
CA GLU A 39 7.35 -10.77 -7.87
C GLU A 39 7.37 -9.42 -7.18
N ILE A 40 6.32 -9.05 -6.50
CA ILE A 40 6.23 -7.73 -5.87
C ILE A 40 7.40 -7.47 -4.93
N ASN A 41 7.86 -6.22 -4.92
CA ASN A 41 8.81 -5.71 -3.95
C ASN A 41 8.10 -4.64 -3.12
N TRP A 42 8.09 -4.82 -1.82
CA TRP A 42 7.41 -3.90 -0.92
C TRP A 42 8.43 -3.36 0.06
N HIS A 43 8.76 -2.09 -0.09
CA HIS A 43 9.79 -1.44 0.71
C HIS A 43 9.17 -0.78 1.93
N ILE A 44 9.41 -1.36 3.10
CA ILE A 44 8.93 -0.82 4.37
C ILE A 44 9.67 0.49 4.64
N ARG A 45 9.03 1.42 5.33
CA ARG A 45 9.62 2.71 5.67
C ARG A 45 11.01 2.52 6.26
N ALA A 46 11.99 3.21 5.67
CA ALA A 46 13.38 3.05 6.08
C ALA A 46 13.67 3.62 7.47
N ASP A 47 12.81 4.51 7.95
CA ASP A 47 13.01 5.13 9.26
C ASP A 47 12.46 4.30 10.42
N LEU A 48 11.85 3.13 10.13
CA LEU A 48 11.33 2.26 11.18
C LEU A 48 12.35 1.21 11.56
N PRO A 49 12.43 0.85 12.86
CA PRO A 49 13.31 -0.24 13.28
C PRO A 49 12.91 -1.54 12.60
N GLY A 50 13.90 -2.29 12.16
CA GLY A 50 13.64 -3.58 11.51
C GLY A 50 13.08 -3.47 10.11
N SER A 51 13.16 -2.29 9.49
CA SER A 51 12.65 -2.12 8.14
C SER A 51 13.42 -2.98 7.17
N HIS A 52 12.72 -3.48 6.15
CA HIS A 52 13.32 -4.34 5.13
C HIS A 52 12.38 -4.37 3.94
N THR A 53 12.78 -5.05 2.88
CA THR A 53 11.96 -5.21 1.70
C THR A 53 11.31 -6.58 1.72
N LEU A 54 10.00 -6.60 1.53
CA LEU A 54 9.26 -7.85 1.34
C LEU A 54 9.33 -8.19 -0.14
N HIS A 55 9.55 -9.46 -0.45
CA HIS A 55 9.59 -9.90 -1.84
C HIS A 55 8.65 -11.08 -2.02
N GLY A 56 7.71 -10.94 -2.95
CA GLY A 56 6.81 -12.02 -3.31
C GLY A 56 5.67 -12.21 -2.32
N TYR A 57 4.78 -13.14 -2.67
CA TYR A 57 3.55 -13.37 -1.90
C TYR A 57 3.82 -13.89 -0.50
N GLU A 58 4.82 -14.75 -0.34
CA GLU A 58 5.06 -15.35 0.97
C GLU A 58 5.46 -14.33 2.01
N ASP A 59 6.30 -13.37 1.61
CA ASP A 59 6.71 -12.31 2.53
C ASP A 59 5.53 -11.40 2.88
N VAL A 60 4.68 -11.09 1.90
CA VAL A 60 3.50 -10.26 2.16
C VAL A 60 2.55 -10.97 3.12
N LYS A 61 2.33 -12.26 2.90
CA LYS A 61 1.46 -13.03 3.80
C LYS A 61 2.01 -13.09 5.22
N ARG A 62 3.32 -13.20 5.34
CA ARG A 62 3.96 -13.22 6.66
C ARG A 62 3.77 -11.88 7.36
N ARG A 63 3.91 -10.78 6.63
CA ARG A 63 3.67 -9.46 7.18
C ARG A 63 2.23 -9.30 7.65
N ASP A 64 1.28 -9.79 6.85
CA ASP A 64 -0.13 -9.75 7.25
C ASP A 64 -0.36 -10.55 8.51
N ALA A 65 0.27 -11.70 8.64
CA ALA A 65 0.14 -12.53 9.84
C ALA A 65 0.73 -11.83 11.07
N ASP A 66 1.86 -11.14 10.89
CA ASP A 66 2.46 -10.37 11.97
C ASP A 66 1.51 -9.26 12.45
N TRP A 67 0.86 -8.57 11.52
CA TRP A 67 -0.11 -7.54 11.87
C TRP A 67 -1.32 -8.13 12.58
N GLU A 68 -1.76 -9.32 12.14
CA GLU A 68 -2.89 -9.99 12.77
C GLU A 68 -2.58 -10.33 14.22
N GLN A 69 -1.33 -10.69 14.50
CA GLN A 69 -0.92 -10.98 15.85
C GLN A 69 -0.72 -9.72 16.68
N ALA A 70 -0.28 -8.64 16.07
CA ALA A 70 0.04 -7.41 16.80
C ALA A 70 -1.17 -6.55 17.11
N PHE A 71 -2.16 -6.54 16.23
CA PHE A 71 -3.29 -5.63 16.34
C PHE A 71 -4.59 -6.36 16.63
N GLU A 72 -5.34 -5.83 17.59
CA GLU A 72 -6.69 -6.33 17.85
C GLU A 72 -7.65 -5.76 16.83
N ALA A 73 -7.45 -4.50 16.45
CA ALA A 73 -8.23 -3.83 15.42
C ALA A 73 -7.24 -3.07 14.52
N LEU A 74 -7.46 -3.11 13.22
CA LEU A 74 -6.58 -2.44 12.27
C LEU A 74 -7.39 -2.02 11.06
N HIS A 75 -7.28 -0.74 10.72
CA HIS A 75 -7.99 -0.17 9.58
C HIS A 75 -7.03 0.70 8.79
N LEU A 76 -6.96 0.49 7.49
CA LEU A 76 -6.15 1.28 6.57
C LEU A 76 -7.07 2.01 5.61
N GLU A 77 -7.01 3.33 5.63
CA GLU A 77 -7.91 4.15 4.82
C GLU A 77 -7.12 4.93 3.78
N PRO A 78 -7.40 4.74 2.48
CA PRO A 78 -6.76 5.56 1.45
C PRO A 78 -7.48 6.91 1.40
N ILE A 79 -6.90 7.92 2.04
CA ILE A 79 -7.57 9.20 2.18
C ILE A 79 -7.26 10.17 1.05
N GLU A 80 -6.24 9.89 0.24
CA GLU A 80 -5.89 10.73 -0.90
C GLU A 80 -5.18 9.87 -1.92
N LEU A 81 -5.55 10.01 -3.18
CA LEU A 81 -4.93 9.26 -4.28
C LEU A 81 -4.60 10.22 -5.40
N SER A 82 -3.43 10.06 -6.00
CA SER A 82 -3.03 10.86 -7.14
C SER A 82 -2.07 10.06 -8.02
N ALA A 83 -1.92 10.51 -9.25
CA ALA A 83 -0.98 9.90 -10.18
C ALA A 83 0.22 10.81 -10.34
N ALA A 84 1.41 10.21 -10.43
CA ALA A 84 2.64 10.96 -10.64
C ALA A 84 3.63 10.06 -11.37
N SER A 85 4.11 10.51 -12.52
CA SER A 85 5.13 9.79 -13.31
C SER A 85 4.76 8.33 -13.56
N GLY A 86 3.48 8.08 -13.86
CA GLY A 86 3.01 6.72 -14.16
C GLY A 86 2.81 5.84 -12.95
N GLN A 87 3.00 6.39 -11.76
CA GLN A 87 2.81 5.67 -10.51
C GLN A 87 1.63 6.25 -9.76
N THR A 88 1.14 5.52 -8.77
CA THR A 88 0.04 5.98 -7.94
C THR A 88 0.57 6.32 -6.56
N VAL A 89 0.26 7.53 -6.10
CA VAL A 89 0.65 7.98 -4.76
C VAL A 89 -0.60 7.96 -3.90
N VAL A 90 -0.54 7.23 -2.79
CA VAL A 90 -1.69 7.11 -1.91
C VAL A 90 -1.29 7.51 -0.50
N VAL A 91 -2.08 8.41 0.09
CA VAL A 91 -1.94 8.74 1.51
C VAL A 91 -2.81 7.76 2.27
N VAL A 92 -2.19 6.97 3.12
CA VAL A 92 -2.87 5.92 3.88
C VAL A 92 -2.99 6.35 5.32
N HIS A 93 -4.20 6.40 5.83
CA HIS A 93 -4.44 6.63 7.24
C HIS A 93 -4.48 5.28 7.94
N PHE A 94 -3.58 5.11 8.87
CA PHE A 94 -3.36 3.87 9.59
C PHE A 94 -3.94 4.04 10.99
N HIS A 95 -4.92 3.23 11.36
CA HIS A 95 -5.54 3.29 12.67
C HIS A 95 -5.65 1.88 13.24
N GLY A 96 -5.06 1.66 14.40
CA GLY A 96 -5.08 0.34 14.98
C GLY A 96 -4.94 0.37 16.49
N ARG A 97 -5.36 -0.72 17.13
CA ARG A 97 -5.19 -0.90 18.57
C ARG A 97 -4.38 -2.17 18.78
N LEU A 98 -3.33 -2.04 19.59
CA LEU A 98 -2.44 -3.18 19.87
C LEU A 98 -3.13 -4.18 20.79
N LYS A 99 -2.90 -5.46 20.55
CA LYS A 99 -3.48 -6.52 21.38
C LYS A 99 -2.96 -6.44 22.79
N GLY A 100 -3.86 -6.65 23.73
CA GLY A 100 -3.49 -6.68 25.15
C GLY A 100 -3.16 -5.32 25.72
N SER A 101 -3.54 -4.26 25.01
CA SER A 101 -3.20 -2.89 25.39
C SER A 101 -4.31 -1.98 24.93
N GLU A 102 -4.35 -0.76 25.50
CA GLU A 102 -5.24 0.27 25.01
C GLU A 102 -4.52 1.26 24.11
N ASP A 103 -3.28 0.96 23.78
CA ASP A 103 -2.47 1.85 22.94
C ASP A 103 -3.02 1.86 21.52
N ILE A 104 -3.17 3.08 21.01
CA ILE A 104 -3.69 3.31 19.66
C ILE A 104 -2.54 3.77 18.78
N VAL A 105 -2.44 3.17 17.60
CA VAL A 105 -1.56 3.67 16.55
C VAL A 105 -2.44 4.43 15.58
N ASP A 106 -2.13 5.71 15.36
CA ASP A 106 -2.94 6.57 14.49
C ASP A 106 -1.98 7.49 13.77
N MET A 107 -1.75 7.19 12.48
CA MET A 107 -0.77 7.95 11.71
C MET A 107 -1.09 7.84 10.24
N ASN A 108 -0.51 8.75 9.46
CA ASN A 108 -0.57 8.66 8.01
C ASN A 108 0.78 8.21 7.49
N GLU A 109 0.73 7.39 6.44
CA GLU A 109 1.90 7.06 5.64
C GLU A 109 1.58 7.40 4.20
N VAL A 110 2.60 7.50 3.37
CA VAL A 110 2.39 7.73 1.95
C VAL A 110 3.06 6.59 1.20
N TRP A 111 2.28 5.90 0.38
CA TRP A 111 2.77 4.76 -0.38
C TRP A 111 2.83 5.15 -1.85
N VAL A 112 3.92 4.79 -2.51
CA VAL A 112 4.07 4.97 -3.96
C VAL A 112 3.97 3.60 -4.58
N LEU A 113 2.99 3.43 -5.46
CA LEU A 113 2.70 2.14 -6.08
C LEU A 113 3.14 2.17 -7.54
N GLY A 114 4.02 1.23 -7.90
CA GLY A 114 4.42 1.02 -9.28
C GLY A 114 3.68 -0.19 -9.81
N TRP A 115 3.27 -0.11 -11.08
CA TRP A 115 2.44 -1.13 -11.69
C TRP A 115 3.19 -1.92 -12.73
N ARG A 116 2.83 -3.18 -12.87
CA ARG A 116 3.23 -3.98 -14.02
C ARG A 116 1.94 -4.59 -14.57
N GLY A 117 1.50 -4.07 -15.72
CA GLY A 117 0.17 -4.38 -16.19
C GLY A 117 -0.86 -3.86 -15.22
N ASP A 118 -1.75 -4.71 -14.78
CA ASP A 118 -2.83 -4.35 -13.88
C ASP A 118 -2.55 -4.77 -12.43
N ARG A 119 -1.30 -5.10 -12.12
CA ARG A 119 -0.92 -5.54 -10.78
C ARG A 119 0.14 -4.64 -10.20
N ILE A 120 0.08 -4.47 -8.87
CA ILE A 120 1.07 -3.67 -8.15
C ILE A 120 2.36 -4.48 -8.09
N PHE A 121 3.41 -3.94 -8.68
CA PHE A 121 4.70 -4.61 -8.74
C PHE A 121 5.67 -4.09 -7.69
N GLU A 122 5.53 -2.82 -7.30
CA GLU A 122 6.40 -2.21 -6.31
C GLU A 122 5.62 -1.29 -5.43
N THR A 123 5.84 -1.37 -4.12
CA THR A 123 5.25 -0.46 -3.16
C THR A 123 6.39 0.09 -2.32
N ARG A 124 6.43 1.41 -2.16
CA ARG A 124 7.41 2.08 -1.30
C ARG A 124 6.67 2.92 -0.29
N GLU A 125 7.00 2.72 0.99
CA GLU A 125 6.36 3.44 2.07
C GLU A 125 7.23 4.61 2.50
N TYR A 126 6.60 5.78 2.66
CA TYR A 126 7.26 7.00 3.10
C TYR A 126 6.48 7.59 4.26
N LYS A 127 7.15 8.35 5.10
CA LYS A 127 6.48 8.92 6.27
C LYS A 127 5.66 10.17 5.94
N ASN A 128 5.91 10.82 4.78
CA ASN A 128 5.16 12.01 4.41
C ASN A 128 5.20 12.22 2.89
N LYS A 129 4.35 13.15 2.43
CA LYS A 129 4.22 13.41 1.00
C LYS A 129 5.47 14.03 0.38
N VAL A 130 6.19 14.84 1.14
CA VAL A 130 7.39 15.49 0.60
C VAL A 130 8.39 14.43 0.15
N GLU A 131 8.63 13.44 1.01
CA GLU A 131 9.57 12.38 0.68
C GLU A 131 9.06 11.52 -0.47
N ALA A 132 7.77 11.19 -0.45
CA ALA A 132 7.19 10.37 -1.50
C ALA A 132 7.26 11.06 -2.85
N LEU A 133 6.94 12.34 -2.92
CA LEU A 133 6.94 13.07 -4.18
C LEU A 133 8.34 13.24 -4.74
N LYS A 134 9.34 13.37 -3.88
CA LYS A 134 10.72 13.39 -4.35
C LYS A 134 11.10 12.08 -5.02
N ALA A 135 10.59 10.98 -4.51
CA ALA A 135 10.94 9.67 -5.05
C ALA A 135 10.34 9.42 -6.42
N VAL A 136 9.26 10.13 -6.79
CA VAL A 136 8.62 9.95 -8.11
C VAL A 136 9.01 11.02 -9.11
N GLU A 137 9.86 11.97 -8.74
CA GLU A 137 10.33 12.97 -9.69
C GLU A 137 11.19 12.30 -10.75
N PRO A 138 11.05 12.74 -12.02
CA PRO A 138 11.84 12.15 -13.12
C PRO A 138 13.32 12.40 -12.95
#